data_502cba8e520bcf55624e2c8832c63837
#
_entry.id   502cba8e520bcf55624e2c8832c63837
#
_cell.length_a   1.000
_cell.length_b   1.000
_cell.length_c   1.000
_cell.angle_alpha   90.00
_cell.angle_beta   90.00
_cell.angle_gamma   90.00
#
_symmetry.space_group_name_H-M   'P 1'
#
loop_
_entity.id
_entity.type
_entity.pdbx_description
1 polymer ?
#
loop_
_entity_poly.entity_id
_entity_poly.type
_entity_poly.pdbx_seq_one_letter_code
_entity_poly.pdbx_strand_id
1 'polypeptide(L)'
;YGKADITANVTYVNGEETEREVVASVTLSQPVTEQQLRGTKVRPTWYPTGSFSWPCNGVLTSRFGYRSLLGSTYHSGIDIGNSYGTSIYASDGGTVTYSGWMSGYGYLIIIDHGNGYQTYYGHNSSLVAAKGEKVHKGQLIARMGSTGRSTGNHCHFGIKLNGTFVNPLNYL
;
A
#
# COMPACT_ATOMS: atom_id res chain seq x y z
N TYR A 1 -26.66 -9.08 -25.60
CA TYR A 1 -27.60 -10.02 -26.21
C TYR A 1 -28.19 -9.39 -27.45
N GLY A 2 -28.28 -10.15 -28.58
CA GLY A 2 -29.05 -9.75 -29.77
C GLY A 2 -30.53 -10.02 -29.59
N LYS A 3 -31.33 -9.40 -30.43
CA LYS A 3 -32.81 -9.64 -30.51
C LYS A 3 -33.16 -10.02 -31.93
N ALA A 4 -34.09 -10.96 -32.08
CA ALA A 4 -34.64 -11.34 -33.36
C ALA A 4 -36.15 -11.62 -33.21
N ASP A 5 -36.91 -11.28 -34.25
CA ASP A 5 -38.30 -11.74 -34.40
C ASP A 5 -38.27 -13.06 -35.14
N ILE A 6 -38.97 -14.04 -34.61
CA ILE A 6 -39.05 -15.39 -35.18
C ILE A 6 -40.49 -15.70 -35.50
N THR A 7 -40.76 -16.11 -36.75
CA THR A 7 -42.03 -16.70 -37.17
C THR A 7 -41.84 -18.21 -37.26
N ALA A 8 -42.64 -18.98 -36.57
CA ALA A 8 -42.57 -20.43 -36.58
C ALA A 8 -43.93 -21.08 -36.71
N ASN A 9 -43.98 -22.22 -37.40
CA ASN A 9 -45.12 -23.13 -37.36
C ASN A 9 -44.98 -23.97 -36.10
N VAL A 10 -46.03 -24.05 -35.27
CA VAL A 10 -45.98 -24.80 -34.01
C VAL A 10 -47.10 -25.82 -34.03
N THR A 11 -46.79 -27.10 -33.86
CA THR A 11 -47.72 -28.20 -33.77
C THR A 11 -47.99 -28.54 -32.31
N TYR A 12 -49.28 -28.59 -31.93
CA TYR A 12 -49.72 -28.98 -30.61
C TYR A 12 -50.49 -30.28 -30.63
N VAL A 13 -50.20 -31.19 -29.71
CA VAL A 13 -50.96 -32.41 -29.46
C VAL A 13 -51.40 -32.42 -28.00
N ASN A 14 -52.71 -32.51 -27.78
CA ASN A 14 -53.32 -32.46 -26.44
C ASN A 14 -52.98 -31.21 -25.62
N GLY A 15 -52.69 -30.06 -26.28
CA GLY A 15 -52.35 -28.80 -25.62
C GLY A 15 -50.87 -28.64 -25.31
N GLU A 16 -50.03 -29.61 -25.61
CA GLU A 16 -48.59 -29.52 -25.47
C GLU A 16 -47.90 -29.28 -26.83
N GLU A 17 -46.90 -28.39 -26.85
CA GLU A 17 -46.10 -28.12 -28.05
C GLU A 17 -45.20 -29.35 -28.33
N THR A 18 -45.40 -29.95 -29.50
CA THR A 18 -44.68 -31.16 -29.94
C THR A 18 -43.64 -30.90 -31.00
N GLU A 19 -43.83 -29.85 -31.80
CA GLU A 19 -42.89 -29.50 -32.86
C GLU A 19 -42.95 -27.99 -33.13
N ARG A 20 -41.78 -27.40 -33.43
CA ARG A 20 -41.62 -25.99 -33.81
C ARG A 20 -40.66 -25.88 -35.00
N GLU A 21 -41.21 -25.47 -36.14
CA GLU A 21 -40.41 -25.17 -37.33
C GLU A 21 -40.33 -23.66 -37.55
N VAL A 22 -39.11 -23.10 -37.49
CA VAL A 22 -38.85 -21.68 -37.72
C VAL A 22 -38.90 -21.42 -39.24
N VAL A 23 -39.93 -20.71 -39.72
CA VAL A 23 -40.11 -20.40 -41.15
C VAL A 23 -39.51 -19.04 -41.56
N ALA A 24 -39.34 -18.12 -40.61
CA ALA A 24 -38.65 -16.85 -40.84
C ALA A 24 -37.99 -16.33 -39.55
N SER A 25 -36.85 -15.65 -39.68
CA SER A 25 -36.17 -14.95 -38.59
C SER A 25 -35.65 -13.63 -39.11
N VAL A 26 -36.01 -12.52 -38.44
CA VAL A 26 -35.53 -11.18 -38.73
C VAL A 26 -34.72 -10.71 -37.55
N THR A 27 -33.40 -10.50 -37.72
CA THR A 27 -32.51 -9.98 -36.66
C THR A 27 -32.82 -8.49 -36.45
N LEU A 28 -33.34 -8.13 -35.29
CA LEU A 28 -33.66 -6.75 -34.91
C LEU A 28 -32.46 -6.00 -34.39
N SER A 29 -31.56 -6.72 -33.70
CA SER A 29 -30.25 -6.17 -33.27
C SER A 29 -29.19 -7.27 -33.23
N GLN A 30 -28.01 -6.96 -33.73
CA GLN A 30 -26.86 -7.85 -33.63
C GLN A 30 -26.37 -7.92 -32.16
N PRO A 31 -25.87 -9.07 -31.68
CA PRO A 31 -25.21 -9.14 -30.39
C PRO A 31 -23.97 -8.25 -30.41
N VAL A 32 -23.88 -7.36 -29.45
CA VAL A 32 -22.65 -6.57 -29.23
C VAL A 32 -21.68 -7.40 -28.42
N THR A 33 -20.49 -7.62 -28.95
CA THR A 33 -19.42 -8.31 -28.25
C THR A 33 -19.02 -7.48 -27.02
N GLU A 34 -19.00 -8.07 -25.84
CA GLU A 34 -18.51 -7.42 -24.64
C GLU A 34 -17.03 -7.07 -24.84
N GLN A 35 -16.72 -5.78 -24.80
CA GLN A 35 -15.34 -5.31 -24.82
C GLN A 35 -14.82 -5.17 -23.40
N GLN A 36 -13.99 -6.08 -22.94
CA GLN A 36 -13.26 -5.93 -21.69
C GLN A 36 -12.01 -5.09 -21.92
N LEU A 37 -11.99 -3.89 -21.34
CA LEU A 37 -10.78 -3.06 -21.29
C LEU A 37 -9.80 -3.66 -20.24
N ARG A 38 -8.81 -4.40 -20.71
CA ARG A 38 -7.72 -4.90 -19.88
C ARG A 38 -6.63 -3.85 -19.83
N GLY A 39 -6.43 -3.22 -18.65
CA GLY A 39 -5.32 -2.30 -18.46
C GLY A 39 -3.99 -3.01 -18.64
N THR A 40 -3.23 -2.63 -19.67
CA THR A 40 -1.89 -3.19 -19.97
C THR A 40 -0.76 -2.33 -19.41
N LYS A 41 -1.09 -1.22 -18.73
CA LYS A 41 -0.09 -0.30 -18.18
C LYS A 41 0.66 -0.96 -17.02
N VAL A 42 1.96 -1.13 -17.17
CA VAL A 42 2.84 -1.60 -16.11
C VAL A 42 2.78 -0.60 -14.94
N ARG A 43 2.52 -1.09 -13.72
CA ARG A 43 2.58 -0.25 -12.51
C ARG A 43 3.99 0.32 -12.35
N PRO A 44 4.14 1.62 -12.13
CA PRO A 44 5.45 2.18 -11.81
C PRO A 44 6.02 1.53 -10.54
N THR A 45 7.34 1.35 -10.48
CA THR A 45 8.03 0.68 -9.35
C THR A 45 7.85 1.41 -8.02
N TRP A 46 7.58 2.71 -8.05
CA TRP A 46 7.28 3.52 -6.86
C TRP A 46 5.84 3.35 -6.34
N TYR A 47 4.98 2.62 -7.07
CA TYR A 47 3.60 2.44 -6.63
C TYR A 47 3.55 1.53 -5.39
N PRO A 48 2.74 1.87 -4.35
CA PRO A 48 2.63 1.05 -3.15
C PRO A 48 2.13 -0.35 -3.47
N THR A 49 2.71 -1.35 -2.82
CA THR A 49 2.30 -2.75 -2.95
C THR A 49 1.19 -3.11 -1.97
N GLY A 50 1.05 -2.33 -0.89
CA GLY A 50 0.13 -2.59 0.23
C GLY A 50 0.70 -3.58 1.25
N SER A 51 1.96 -3.96 1.11
CA SER A 51 2.68 -4.86 2.03
C SER A 51 3.98 -4.19 2.45
N PHE A 52 4.20 -4.05 3.75
CA PHE A 52 5.40 -3.41 4.29
C PHE A 52 6.52 -4.43 4.54
N SER A 53 7.76 -3.99 4.37
CA SER A 53 8.96 -4.72 4.74
C SER A 53 9.70 -4.02 5.89
N TRP A 54 10.52 -4.75 6.62
CA TRP A 54 11.41 -4.18 7.62
C TRP A 54 12.27 -3.05 7.00
N PRO A 55 12.33 -1.87 7.66
CA PRO A 55 13.06 -0.72 7.11
C PRO A 55 14.58 -0.87 7.16
N CYS A 56 15.08 -1.71 8.04
CA CYS A 56 16.52 -1.98 8.20
C CYS A 56 16.75 -3.31 8.91
N ASN A 57 17.98 -3.82 8.82
CA ASN A 57 18.42 -4.90 9.68
C ASN A 57 18.74 -4.36 11.07
N GLY A 58 18.51 -5.17 12.11
CA GLY A 58 18.82 -4.79 13.48
C GLY A 58 18.05 -5.61 14.52
N VAL A 59 18.20 -5.23 15.77
CA VAL A 59 17.51 -5.84 16.90
C VAL A 59 16.34 -4.95 17.30
N LEU A 60 15.16 -5.54 17.51
CA LEU A 60 14.02 -4.84 18.06
C LEU A 60 14.30 -4.48 19.53
N THR A 61 14.61 -3.20 19.79
CA THR A 61 15.00 -2.70 21.12
C THR A 61 13.81 -2.12 21.89
N SER A 62 12.77 -1.66 21.20
CA SER A 62 11.55 -1.14 21.86
C SER A 62 10.31 -1.39 21.01
N ARG A 63 9.20 -1.75 21.68
CA ARG A 63 7.91 -2.04 21.06
C ARG A 63 6.99 -0.83 21.08
N PHE A 64 5.98 -0.88 20.23
CA PHE A 64 4.86 0.08 20.18
C PHE A 64 4.04 0.04 21.46
N GLY A 65 3.49 1.19 21.86
CA GLY A 65 2.55 1.33 22.98
C GLY A 65 3.14 2.01 24.21
N TYR A 66 2.47 1.87 25.35
CA TYR A 66 2.92 2.49 26.60
C TYR A 66 4.19 1.82 27.13
N ARG A 67 5.16 2.65 27.53
CA ARG A 67 6.42 2.24 28.13
C ARG A 67 6.54 2.85 29.53
N SER A 68 6.98 2.06 30.50
CA SER A 68 7.33 2.56 31.85
C SER A 68 8.72 3.17 31.94
N LEU A 69 9.49 3.16 30.85
CA LEU A 69 10.82 3.78 30.78
C LEU A 69 10.71 5.31 30.75
N LEU A 70 11.38 5.99 31.67
CA LEU A 70 11.44 7.46 31.76
C LEU A 70 10.08 8.14 32.00
N GLY A 71 9.21 7.54 32.81
CA GLY A 71 7.88 8.03 33.12
C GLY A 71 6.90 7.78 31.96
N SER A 72 5.97 6.87 32.12
CA SER A 72 4.90 6.44 31.24
C SER A 72 4.76 7.22 29.93
N THR A 73 5.55 6.89 28.91
CA THR A 73 5.54 7.53 27.59
C THR A 73 4.94 6.60 26.55
N TYR A 74 4.04 7.13 25.73
CA TYR A 74 3.51 6.41 24.60
C TYR A 74 4.52 6.38 23.46
N HIS A 75 4.84 5.19 22.94
CA HIS A 75 5.72 4.97 21.82
C HIS A 75 4.92 4.75 20.54
N SER A 76 5.02 5.67 19.60
CA SER A 76 4.24 5.70 18.36
C SER A 76 4.77 4.76 17.25
N GLY A 77 5.76 3.93 17.56
CA GLY A 77 6.39 3.02 16.61
C GLY A 77 7.11 1.88 17.29
N ILE A 78 8.09 1.31 16.59
CA ILE A 78 9.07 0.38 17.11
C ILE A 78 10.48 0.94 16.92
N ASP A 79 11.41 0.58 17.79
CA ASP A 79 12.79 0.97 17.66
C ASP A 79 13.66 -0.24 17.26
N ILE A 80 14.44 -0.09 16.19
CA ILE A 80 15.32 -1.12 15.65
C ILE A 80 16.75 -0.63 15.78
N GLY A 81 17.49 -1.21 16.73
CA GLY A 81 18.89 -0.85 17.03
C GLY A 81 19.89 -1.53 16.11
N ASN A 82 20.86 -0.76 15.62
CA ASN A 82 22.04 -1.24 14.88
C ASN A 82 23.15 -0.18 14.91
N SER A 83 24.26 -0.41 14.21
CA SER A 83 25.40 0.50 14.12
C SER A 83 25.02 1.82 13.45
N TYR A 84 25.70 2.91 13.87
CA TYR A 84 25.61 4.20 13.20
C TYR A 84 25.86 4.07 11.69
N GLY A 85 25.06 4.75 10.86
CA GLY A 85 25.18 4.71 9.40
C GLY A 85 24.52 3.49 8.73
N THR A 86 23.91 2.56 9.48
CA THR A 86 23.13 1.45 8.90
C THR A 86 22.09 1.98 7.91
N SER A 87 21.99 1.33 6.75
CA SER A 87 21.05 1.72 5.69
C SER A 87 19.61 1.56 6.14
N ILE A 88 18.79 2.56 5.87
CA ILE A 88 17.34 2.56 6.09
C ILE A 88 16.64 2.65 4.74
N TYR A 89 15.70 1.75 4.51
CA TYR A 89 15.01 1.57 3.24
C TYR A 89 13.52 1.87 3.39
N ALA A 90 12.89 2.32 2.31
CA ALA A 90 11.45 2.49 2.24
C ALA A 90 10.74 1.14 2.40
N SER A 91 9.88 1.02 3.39
CA SER A 91 9.16 -0.22 3.70
C SER A 91 8.13 -0.61 2.62
N ASP A 92 7.63 0.36 1.87
CA ASP A 92 6.83 0.17 0.64
C ASP A 92 7.04 1.36 -0.29
N GLY A 93 6.54 1.27 -1.53
CA GLY A 93 6.56 2.36 -2.50
C GLY A 93 5.65 3.52 -2.06
N GLY A 94 5.96 4.74 -2.50
CA GLY A 94 5.17 5.91 -2.16
C GLY A 94 5.84 7.23 -2.51
N THR A 95 5.34 8.31 -1.91
CA THR A 95 5.86 9.67 -2.08
C THR A 95 6.38 10.20 -0.75
N VAL A 96 7.60 10.72 -0.72
CA VAL A 96 8.16 11.36 0.47
C VAL A 96 7.43 12.67 0.74
N THR A 97 6.66 12.73 1.81
CA THR A 97 5.90 13.93 2.20
C THR A 97 6.69 14.84 3.13
N TYR A 98 7.66 14.27 3.84
CA TYR A 98 8.56 15.01 4.73
C TYR A 98 9.98 14.43 4.68
N SER A 99 10.99 15.30 4.62
CA SER A 99 12.40 14.96 4.75
C SER A 99 13.10 16.16 5.40
N GLY A 100 13.52 16.02 6.67
CA GLY A 100 14.12 17.13 7.41
C GLY A 100 14.15 16.90 8.92
N TRP A 101 14.47 17.97 9.67
CA TRP A 101 14.52 17.93 11.13
C TRP A 101 13.13 18.15 11.75
N MET A 102 12.74 17.27 12.66
CA MET A 102 11.52 17.42 13.45
C MET A 102 11.83 17.19 14.94
N SER A 103 11.31 18.10 15.80
CA SER A 103 11.50 17.98 17.24
C SER A 103 11.03 16.61 17.75
N GLY A 104 11.83 16.01 18.62
CA GLY A 104 11.62 14.65 19.10
C GLY A 104 12.21 13.58 18.17
N TYR A 105 11.87 13.59 16.88
CA TYR A 105 12.33 12.59 15.90
C TYR A 105 13.75 12.82 15.36
N GLY A 106 14.31 14.04 15.52
CA GLY A 106 15.57 14.38 14.86
C GLY A 106 15.41 14.47 13.34
N TYR A 107 16.36 13.96 12.59
CA TYR A 107 16.19 13.81 11.13
C TYR A 107 15.18 12.73 10.83
N LEU A 108 14.11 13.11 10.13
CA LEU A 108 12.93 12.29 9.87
C LEU A 108 12.62 12.23 8.39
N ILE A 109 12.25 11.04 7.91
CA ILE A 109 11.54 10.84 6.65
C ILE A 109 10.12 10.36 6.94
N ILE A 110 9.15 10.89 6.19
CA ILE A 110 7.77 10.39 6.16
C ILE A 110 7.42 10.06 4.71
N ILE A 111 6.92 8.86 4.48
CA ILE A 111 6.45 8.41 3.17
C ILE A 111 4.95 8.19 3.25
N ASP A 112 4.22 8.76 2.29
CA ASP A 112 2.80 8.48 2.05
C ASP A 112 2.67 7.38 1.01
N HIS A 113 1.99 6.30 1.39
CA HIS A 113 1.75 5.13 0.55
C HIS A 113 0.35 5.11 -0.07
N GLY A 114 -0.46 6.17 0.16
CA GLY A 114 -1.87 6.17 -0.21
C GLY A 114 -2.72 5.30 0.71
N ASN A 115 -4.03 5.24 0.43
CA ASN A 115 -5.02 4.49 1.24
C ASN A 115 -4.94 4.76 2.75
N GLY A 116 -4.51 5.97 3.14
CA GLY A 116 -4.36 6.40 4.53
C GLY A 116 -3.09 5.94 5.25
N TYR A 117 -2.20 5.21 4.57
CA TYR A 117 -0.95 4.73 5.17
C TYR A 117 0.20 5.69 5.01
N GLN A 118 0.89 5.95 6.11
CA GLN A 118 2.17 6.68 6.15
C GLN A 118 3.18 5.92 7.00
N THR A 119 4.45 5.94 6.60
CA THR A 119 5.57 5.41 7.40
C THR A 119 6.53 6.51 7.83
N TYR A 120 7.05 6.37 9.03
CA TYR A 120 7.92 7.31 9.72
C TYR A 120 9.26 6.65 10.01
N TYR A 121 10.37 7.33 9.68
CA TYR A 121 11.74 6.83 9.87
C TYR A 121 12.53 7.92 10.59
N GLY A 122 12.64 7.80 11.92
CA GLY A 122 13.25 8.81 12.80
C GLY A 122 14.66 8.50 13.23
N HIS A 123 15.28 9.50 13.89
CA HIS A 123 16.61 9.48 14.49
C HIS A 123 17.77 9.25 13.51
N ASN A 124 17.56 9.58 12.22
CA ASN A 124 18.56 9.40 11.19
C ASN A 124 19.80 10.25 11.41
N SER A 125 20.96 9.80 10.93
CA SER A 125 22.19 10.60 10.85
C SER A 125 22.22 11.45 9.58
N SER A 126 21.65 10.94 8.49
CA SER A 126 21.53 11.64 7.21
C SER A 126 20.32 11.17 6.44
N LEU A 127 19.77 12.08 5.62
CA LEU A 127 18.63 11.83 4.76
C LEU A 127 19.12 11.73 3.32
N VAL A 128 18.68 10.69 2.60
CA VAL A 128 19.04 10.44 1.20
C VAL A 128 17.88 10.85 0.28
N ALA A 129 16.64 10.49 0.65
CA ALA A 129 15.48 10.83 -0.14
C ALA A 129 14.97 12.26 0.20
N ALA A 130 14.62 13.02 -0.82
CA ALA A 130 14.11 14.38 -0.70
C ALA A 130 12.58 14.43 -0.62
N LYS A 131 12.03 15.51 -0.02
CA LYS A 131 10.58 15.76 -0.04
C LYS A 131 10.07 15.88 -1.48
N GLY A 132 8.97 15.20 -1.78
CA GLY A 132 8.36 15.11 -3.12
C GLY A 132 8.88 13.95 -3.96
N GLU A 133 9.96 13.28 -3.55
CA GLU A 133 10.52 12.14 -4.27
C GLU A 133 9.57 10.94 -4.22
N LYS A 134 9.44 10.24 -5.35
CA LYS A 134 8.75 8.97 -5.46
C LYS A 134 9.75 7.84 -5.26
N VAL A 135 9.55 7.06 -4.21
CA VAL A 135 10.43 5.97 -3.80
C VAL A 135 9.78 4.62 -4.04
N HIS A 136 10.57 3.63 -4.46
CA HIS A 136 10.10 2.24 -4.54
C HIS A 136 10.37 1.50 -3.24
N LYS A 137 9.65 0.40 -2.99
CA LYS A 137 9.90 -0.51 -1.87
C LYS A 137 11.36 -0.98 -1.90
N GLY A 138 12.04 -0.91 -0.75
CA GLY A 138 13.45 -1.26 -0.64
C GLY A 138 14.43 -0.20 -1.18
N GLN A 139 13.99 0.99 -1.56
CA GLN A 139 14.88 2.08 -1.90
C GLN A 139 15.58 2.62 -0.65
N LEU A 140 16.90 2.88 -0.74
CA LEU A 140 17.65 3.56 0.31
C LEU A 140 17.12 4.99 0.47
N ILE A 141 16.69 5.34 1.69
CA ILE A 141 16.08 6.66 1.98
C ILE A 141 16.85 7.45 3.05
N ALA A 142 17.54 6.75 3.98
CA ALA A 142 18.26 7.40 5.06
C ALA A 142 19.38 6.51 5.62
N ARG A 143 20.16 7.08 6.54
CA ARG A 143 21.15 6.36 7.33
C ARG A 143 20.81 6.48 8.81
N MET A 144 20.93 5.38 9.55
CA MET A 144 20.65 5.30 10.98
C MET A 144 21.58 6.22 11.79
N GLY A 145 21.04 6.85 12.81
CA GLY A 145 21.78 7.68 13.76
C GLY A 145 21.15 7.67 15.14
N SER A 146 21.35 8.76 15.86
CA SER A 146 20.81 8.99 17.20
C SER A 146 20.44 10.46 17.38
N THR A 147 19.87 11.08 16.35
CA THR A 147 19.48 12.50 16.38
C THR A 147 18.13 12.70 17.07
N GLY A 148 17.87 13.92 17.57
CA GLY A 148 16.63 14.23 18.29
C GLY A 148 16.60 13.60 19.70
N ARG A 149 15.44 13.11 20.14
CA ARG A 149 15.26 12.48 21.46
C ARG A 149 15.59 10.98 21.38
N SER A 150 16.85 10.66 21.45
CA SER A 150 17.38 9.29 21.30
C SER A 150 18.45 9.01 22.33
N THR A 151 18.56 7.77 22.79
CA THR A 151 19.57 7.31 23.77
C THR A 151 20.67 6.46 23.13
N GLY A 152 20.58 6.19 21.83
CA GLY A 152 21.55 5.36 21.09
C GLY A 152 21.13 5.18 19.64
N ASN A 153 22.00 4.59 18.82
CA ASN A 153 21.75 4.42 17.40
C ASN A 153 20.58 3.44 17.16
N HIS A 154 19.50 3.92 16.55
CA HIS A 154 18.35 3.11 16.16
C HIS A 154 17.54 3.81 15.06
N CYS A 155 16.74 3.04 14.36
CA CYS A 155 15.65 3.54 13.52
C CYS A 155 14.35 3.50 14.33
N HIS A 156 13.76 4.65 14.62
CA HIS A 156 12.36 4.71 15.06
C HIS A 156 11.47 4.52 13.84
N PHE A 157 10.74 3.42 13.80
CA PHE A 157 9.84 3.08 12.70
C PHE A 157 8.38 3.11 13.16
N GLY A 158 7.60 4.02 12.58
CA GLY A 158 6.17 4.17 12.85
C GLY A 158 5.32 3.92 11.61
N ILE A 159 4.15 3.34 11.79
CA ILE A 159 3.10 3.27 10.76
C ILE A 159 1.89 4.05 11.26
N LYS A 160 1.36 4.92 10.38
CA LYS A 160 0.13 5.68 10.62
C LYS A 160 -0.92 5.22 9.62
N LEU A 161 -2.11 4.91 10.10
CA LEU A 161 -3.28 4.58 9.29
C LEU A 161 -4.40 5.58 9.60
N ASN A 162 -4.87 6.29 8.59
CA ASN A 162 -5.93 7.30 8.71
C ASN A 162 -5.67 8.31 9.84
N GLY A 163 -4.42 8.78 9.96
CA GLY A 163 -4.01 9.76 10.95
C GLY A 163 -3.66 9.21 12.34
N THR A 164 -3.85 7.92 12.61
CA THR A 164 -3.58 7.28 13.92
C THR A 164 -2.38 6.33 13.82
N PHE A 165 -1.45 6.40 14.78
CA PHE A 165 -0.35 5.44 14.86
C PHE A 165 -0.86 4.05 15.26
N VAL A 166 -0.42 3.04 14.53
CA VAL A 166 -0.75 1.63 14.73
C VAL A 166 0.51 0.82 14.99
N ASN A 167 0.37 -0.38 15.60
CA ASN A 167 1.51 -1.23 15.90
C ASN A 167 2.16 -1.75 14.61
N PRO A 168 3.42 -1.34 14.28
CA PRO A 168 4.08 -1.75 13.04
C PRO A 168 4.25 -3.27 12.90
N LEU A 169 4.37 -4.00 14.01
CA LEU A 169 4.54 -5.46 14.00
C LEU A 169 3.33 -6.23 13.45
N ASN A 170 2.18 -5.58 13.30
CA ASN A 170 1.00 -6.19 12.68
C ASN A 170 1.02 -6.07 11.15
N TYR A 171 2.01 -5.37 10.58
CA TYR A 171 2.08 -5.03 9.16
C TYR A 171 3.39 -5.48 8.48
N LEU A 172 4.40 -5.90 9.26
CA LEU A 172 5.72 -6.35 8.84
C LEU A 172 5.82 -7.86 8.65
#